data_3f8fe76df13a58f31b0c350e5b0da599
#
_entry.id   3f8fe76df13a58f31b0c350e5b0da599
#
_cell.length_a   1.000
_cell.length_b   1.000
_cell.length_c   1.000
_cell.angle_alpha   90.00
_cell.angle_beta   90.00
_cell.angle_gamma   90.00
#
_symmetry.space_group_name_H-M   'P 1'
#
loop_
_entity.id
_entity.type
_entity.pdbx_description
1 polymer ?
#
loop_
_entity_poly.entity_id
_entity_poly.type
_entity_poly.pdbx_seq_one_letter_code
_entity_poly.pdbx_strand_id
1 'polypeptide(L)'
;PRLLMLTLLAFLILSSSTRSAEAEAPGVVFHLDSEIKMNRMLAQVARHHAFNPDITTHVILIAEGVKPAIEGAEDANGGEYSAQMEQLMASGIRIFACEATLNHYNLTEDDLAFGVETVPSGVAALGRLQARERWGYIKL
;
A
#
# COMPACT_ATOMS: atom_id res chain seq x y z
N PRO A 1 6.48 72.28 -26.66
CA PRO A 1 6.22 71.38 -25.56
C PRO A 1 6.39 69.94 -26.00
N ARG A 2 7.38 69.25 -25.42
CA ARG A 2 7.68 67.86 -25.75
C ARG A 2 7.04 66.97 -24.71
N LEU A 3 6.08 66.18 -25.14
CA LEU A 3 5.47 65.14 -24.34
C LEU A 3 6.48 63.97 -24.21
N LEU A 4 6.98 63.76 -23.01
CA LEU A 4 7.76 62.56 -22.66
C LEU A 4 6.78 61.45 -22.31
N MET A 5 6.67 60.49 -23.20
CA MET A 5 5.87 59.29 -23.00
C MET A 5 6.74 58.26 -22.24
N LEU A 6 6.53 58.16 -20.96
CA LEU A 6 7.15 57.10 -20.14
C LEU A 6 6.36 55.82 -20.37
N THR A 7 6.89 54.91 -21.16
CA THR A 7 6.41 53.53 -21.24
C THR A 7 6.90 52.75 -20.07
N LEU A 8 6.00 52.51 -19.12
CA LEU A 8 6.23 51.62 -17.99
C LEU A 8 6.10 50.17 -18.47
N LEU A 9 7.24 49.53 -18.71
CA LEU A 9 7.28 48.09 -19.05
C LEU A 9 7.07 47.29 -17.76
N ALA A 10 5.83 46.87 -17.52
CA ALA A 10 5.51 45.94 -16.45
C ALA A 10 6.06 44.57 -16.82
N PHE A 11 7.19 44.20 -16.21
CA PHE A 11 7.71 42.84 -16.26
C PHE A 11 6.83 41.95 -15.36
N LEU A 12 5.87 41.29 -15.98
CA LEU A 12 5.12 40.20 -15.29
C LEU A 12 6.07 39.01 -15.12
N ILE A 13 6.72 38.92 -13.98
CA ILE A 13 7.46 37.72 -13.60
C ILE A 13 6.39 36.67 -13.28
N LEU A 14 6.07 35.81 -14.26
CA LEU A 14 5.32 34.58 -14.03
C LEU A 14 6.22 33.65 -13.20
N SER A 15 6.08 33.73 -11.87
CA SER A 15 6.68 32.75 -10.98
C SER A 15 5.96 31.42 -11.22
N SER A 16 6.45 30.63 -12.16
CA SER A 16 6.09 29.23 -12.30
C SER A 16 6.62 28.52 -11.06
N SER A 17 5.79 28.41 -10.02
CA SER A 17 6.02 27.50 -8.91
C SER A 17 5.99 26.10 -9.49
N THR A 18 7.13 25.60 -9.93
CA THR A 18 7.35 24.18 -10.12
C THR A 18 7.26 23.54 -8.74
N ARG A 19 6.05 23.11 -8.38
CA ARG A 19 5.85 22.23 -7.25
C ARG A 19 6.56 20.94 -7.61
N SER A 20 7.81 20.80 -7.17
CA SER A 20 8.49 19.51 -7.15
C SER A 20 7.53 18.57 -6.43
N ALA A 21 7.07 17.53 -7.13
CA ALA A 21 6.40 16.43 -6.44
C ALA A 21 7.42 15.90 -5.44
N GLU A 22 7.24 16.27 -4.17
CA GLU A 22 8.07 15.78 -3.08
C GLU A 22 7.92 14.27 -3.10
N ALA A 23 9.00 13.54 -3.38
CA ALA A 23 8.97 12.09 -3.46
C ALA A 23 8.45 11.58 -2.11
N GLU A 24 7.33 10.84 -2.13
CA GLU A 24 6.74 10.29 -0.95
C GLU A 24 7.80 9.51 -0.16
N ALA A 25 7.86 9.72 1.17
CA ALA A 25 8.84 9.04 2.01
C ALA A 25 8.67 7.52 1.89
N PRO A 26 9.78 6.75 1.84
CA PRO A 26 9.68 5.30 1.72
C PRO A 26 8.95 4.70 2.92
N GLY A 27 8.11 3.72 2.64
CA GLY A 27 7.36 2.98 3.63
C GLY A 27 7.99 1.62 3.97
N VAL A 28 7.20 0.77 4.60
CA VAL A 28 7.53 -0.63 4.88
C VAL A 28 6.47 -1.53 4.25
N VAL A 29 6.92 -2.58 3.56
CA VAL A 29 6.04 -3.61 3.01
C VAL A 29 6.25 -4.94 3.73
N PHE A 30 5.16 -5.50 4.23
CA PHE A 30 5.10 -6.86 4.75
C PHE A 30 4.70 -7.83 3.64
N HIS A 31 5.39 -8.96 3.57
CA HIS A 31 5.11 -10.01 2.58
C HIS A 31 4.69 -11.29 3.28
N LEU A 32 3.56 -11.86 2.86
CA LEU A 32 3.07 -13.15 3.32
C LEU A 32 2.84 -14.09 2.13
N ASP A 33 3.41 -15.29 2.20
CA ASP A 33 3.26 -16.36 1.20
C ASP A 33 2.69 -17.66 1.79
N SER A 34 2.28 -17.64 3.05
CA SER A 34 1.79 -18.81 3.78
C SER A 34 0.57 -18.47 4.63
N GLU A 35 -0.52 -19.20 4.43
CA GLU A 35 -1.77 -18.97 5.17
C GLU A 35 -1.61 -19.18 6.68
N ILE A 36 -0.84 -20.17 7.10
CA ILE A 36 -0.66 -20.50 8.53
C ILE A 36 0.04 -19.40 9.33
N LYS A 37 0.69 -18.46 8.65
CA LYS A 37 1.39 -17.34 9.30
C LYS A 37 0.52 -16.06 9.38
N MET A 38 -0.72 -16.09 8.90
CA MET A 38 -1.55 -14.88 8.80
C MET A 38 -1.77 -14.20 10.16
N ASN A 39 -2.17 -14.92 11.19
CA ASN A 39 -2.35 -14.33 12.52
C ASN A 39 -1.09 -13.66 13.06
N ARG A 40 0.06 -14.31 12.84
CA ARG A 40 1.36 -13.74 13.22
C ARG A 40 1.65 -12.47 12.43
N MET A 41 1.38 -12.48 11.13
CA MET A 41 1.60 -11.32 10.27
C MET A 41 0.74 -10.14 10.70
N LEU A 42 -0.57 -10.36 10.91
CA LEU A 42 -1.48 -9.29 11.35
C LEU A 42 -1.02 -8.68 12.69
N ALA A 43 -0.59 -9.50 13.65
CA ALA A 43 -0.07 -9.03 14.93
C ALA A 43 1.24 -8.23 14.76
N GLN A 44 2.14 -8.64 13.87
CA GLN A 44 3.40 -7.91 13.63
C GLN A 44 3.16 -6.59 12.89
N VAL A 45 2.24 -6.55 11.94
CA VAL A 45 1.83 -5.32 11.25
C VAL A 45 1.23 -4.33 12.24
N ALA A 46 0.31 -4.79 13.09
CA ALA A 46 -0.29 -3.95 14.13
C ALA A 46 0.77 -3.39 15.09
N ARG A 47 1.71 -4.22 15.52
CA ARG A 47 2.82 -3.80 16.39
C ARG A 47 3.72 -2.78 15.71
N HIS A 48 4.12 -3.04 14.46
CA HIS A 48 4.93 -2.10 13.68
C HIS A 48 4.25 -0.74 13.59
N HIS A 49 2.98 -0.72 13.22
CA HIS A 49 2.22 0.52 13.09
C HIS A 49 2.08 1.27 14.42
N ALA A 50 1.88 0.56 15.53
CA ALA A 50 1.79 1.17 16.85
C ALA A 50 3.06 1.90 17.28
N PHE A 51 4.23 1.40 16.91
CA PHE A 51 5.53 2.03 17.19
C PHE A 51 5.97 3.04 16.14
N ASN A 52 5.43 2.97 14.93
CA ASN A 52 5.82 3.79 13.78
C ASN A 52 4.57 4.28 13.03
N PRO A 53 3.69 5.09 13.67
CA PRO A 53 2.40 5.48 13.08
C PRO A 53 2.54 6.39 11.86
N ASP A 54 3.69 7.03 11.68
CA ASP A 54 4.04 7.92 10.58
C ASP A 54 4.64 7.18 9.36
N ILE A 55 5.00 5.89 9.51
CA ILE A 55 5.53 5.10 8.39
C ILE A 55 4.39 4.47 7.61
N THR A 56 4.33 4.78 6.30
CA THR A 56 3.40 4.13 5.38
C THR A 56 3.65 2.62 5.36
N THR A 57 2.61 1.84 5.61
CA THR A 57 2.73 0.38 5.70
C THR A 57 1.78 -0.30 4.71
N HIS A 58 2.33 -1.17 3.88
CA HIS A 58 1.57 -2.04 2.99
C HIS A 58 1.80 -3.51 3.34
N VAL A 59 0.81 -4.33 3.00
CA VAL A 59 0.89 -5.80 3.07
C VAL A 59 0.64 -6.35 1.68
N ILE A 60 1.49 -7.26 1.22
CA ILE A 60 1.30 -7.97 -0.04
C ILE A 60 1.21 -9.47 0.23
N LEU A 61 0.08 -10.04 -0.19
CA LEU A 61 -0.26 -11.45 -0.03
C LEU A 61 -0.02 -12.18 -1.36
N ILE A 62 0.79 -13.23 -1.34
CA ILE A 62 1.18 -14.02 -2.52
C ILE A 62 1.02 -15.51 -2.18
N ALA A 63 0.82 -16.33 -3.19
CA ALA A 63 0.68 -17.78 -3.03
C ALA A 63 -0.41 -18.12 -1.97
N GLU A 64 -0.17 -19.06 -1.08
CA GLU A 64 -1.14 -19.41 -0.04
C GLU A 64 -1.48 -18.26 0.92
N GLY A 65 -0.66 -17.22 0.94
CA GLY A 65 -0.93 -16.01 1.74
C GLY A 65 -2.19 -15.24 1.31
N VAL A 66 -2.76 -15.48 0.12
CA VAL A 66 -4.03 -14.85 -0.30
C VAL A 66 -5.25 -15.52 0.31
N LYS A 67 -5.16 -16.80 0.70
CA LYS A 67 -6.31 -17.57 1.21
C LYS A 67 -6.99 -16.95 2.44
N PRO A 68 -6.25 -16.44 3.45
CA PRO A 68 -6.85 -15.76 4.59
C PRO A 68 -7.58 -14.45 4.25
N ALA A 69 -7.30 -13.87 3.11
CA ALA A 69 -7.96 -12.64 2.65
C ALA A 69 -9.26 -12.88 1.89
N ILE A 70 -9.65 -14.14 1.68
CA ILE A 70 -10.95 -14.49 1.10
C ILE A 70 -12.05 -14.17 2.11
N GLU A 71 -13.17 -13.63 1.62
CA GLU A 71 -14.32 -13.31 2.46
C GLU A 71 -14.78 -14.56 3.26
N GLY A 72 -14.96 -14.39 4.57
CA GLY A 72 -15.39 -15.47 5.46
C GLY A 72 -14.28 -16.47 5.84
N ALA A 73 -13.02 -16.25 5.45
CA ALA A 73 -11.92 -17.12 5.86
C ALA A 73 -11.67 -17.02 7.37
N GLU A 74 -11.52 -18.17 8.02
CA GLU A 74 -11.35 -18.30 9.46
C GLU A 74 -10.00 -18.91 9.82
N ASP A 75 -9.50 -18.54 10.99
CA ASP A 75 -8.33 -19.18 11.57
C ASP A 75 -8.69 -20.55 12.21
N ALA A 76 -7.67 -21.23 12.72
CA ALA A 76 -7.84 -22.55 13.35
C ALA A 76 -8.77 -22.56 14.59
N ASN A 77 -9.07 -21.37 15.14
CA ASN A 77 -9.95 -21.20 16.30
C ASN A 77 -11.35 -20.70 15.90
N GLY A 78 -11.64 -20.57 14.62
CA GLY A 78 -12.90 -20.07 14.08
C GLY A 78 -13.05 -18.54 14.13
N GLY A 79 -11.95 -17.81 14.30
CA GLY A 79 -11.93 -16.35 14.21
C GLY A 79 -11.75 -15.89 12.77
N GLU A 80 -12.60 -14.99 12.29
CA GLU A 80 -12.47 -14.44 10.93
C GLU A 80 -11.27 -13.51 10.82
N TYR A 81 -10.46 -13.70 9.79
CA TYR A 81 -9.34 -12.81 9.49
C TYR A 81 -9.80 -11.41 9.05
N SER A 82 -10.98 -11.30 8.43
CA SER A 82 -11.52 -10.04 7.93
C SER A 82 -11.60 -8.96 9.00
N ALA A 83 -12.05 -9.30 10.22
CA ALA A 83 -12.18 -8.34 11.32
C ALA A 83 -10.84 -7.70 11.71
N GLN A 84 -9.76 -8.47 11.73
CA GLN A 84 -8.42 -7.97 12.04
C GLN A 84 -7.86 -7.13 10.87
N MET A 85 -8.09 -7.57 9.64
CA MET A 85 -7.69 -6.80 8.45
C MET A 85 -8.41 -5.46 8.37
N GLU A 86 -9.71 -5.41 8.64
CA GLU A 86 -10.49 -4.17 8.69
C GLU A 86 -9.95 -3.16 9.70
N GLN A 87 -9.55 -3.61 10.88
CA GLN A 87 -8.93 -2.75 11.89
C GLN A 87 -7.61 -2.15 11.38
N LEU A 88 -6.77 -2.94 10.74
CA LEU A 88 -5.52 -2.46 10.14
C LEU A 88 -5.78 -1.46 9.02
N MET A 89 -6.72 -1.76 8.13
CA MET A 89 -7.08 -0.88 7.01
C MET A 89 -7.71 0.42 7.50
N ALA A 90 -8.49 0.39 8.56
CA ALA A 90 -9.05 1.58 9.21
C ALA A 90 -7.96 2.50 9.78
N SER A 91 -6.80 1.97 10.13
CA SER A 91 -5.62 2.75 10.57
C SER A 91 -4.73 3.25 9.43
N GLY A 92 -5.12 3.02 8.16
CA GLY A 92 -4.42 3.49 6.97
C GLY A 92 -3.46 2.48 6.34
N ILE A 93 -3.40 1.26 6.86
CA ILE A 93 -2.60 0.19 6.26
C ILE A 93 -3.34 -0.36 5.03
N ARG A 94 -2.63 -0.54 3.92
CA ARG A 94 -3.20 -1.12 2.70
C ARG A 94 -2.78 -2.57 2.56
N ILE A 95 -3.74 -3.43 2.23
CA ILE A 95 -3.54 -4.87 2.06
C ILE A 95 -3.88 -5.24 0.61
N PHE A 96 -2.94 -5.89 -0.06
CA PHE A 96 -3.03 -6.26 -1.47
C PHE A 96 -2.90 -7.77 -1.64
N ALA A 97 -3.79 -8.34 -2.45
CA ALA A 97 -3.69 -9.72 -2.93
C ALA A 97 -3.12 -9.74 -4.36
N CYS A 98 -2.28 -10.73 -4.65
CA CYS A 98 -1.69 -10.94 -5.95
C CYS A 98 -2.72 -11.53 -6.93
N GLU A 99 -3.10 -10.80 -8.00
CA GLU A 99 -4.06 -11.28 -9.01
C GLU A 99 -3.59 -12.56 -9.71
N ALA A 100 -2.29 -12.66 -10.02
CA ALA A 100 -1.75 -13.87 -10.61
C ALA A 100 -1.97 -15.09 -9.70
N THR A 101 -1.89 -14.92 -8.39
CA THR A 101 -2.20 -15.97 -7.41
C THR A 101 -3.70 -16.27 -7.35
N LEU A 102 -4.53 -15.23 -7.31
CA LEU A 102 -5.99 -15.41 -7.31
C LEU A 102 -6.42 -16.21 -8.55
N ASN A 103 -5.94 -15.82 -9.72
CA ASN A 103 -6.22 -16.55 -10.96
C ASN A 103 -5.78 -18.01 -10.91
N HIS A 104 -4.63 -18.31 -10.29
CA HIS A 104 -4.15 -19.68 -10.09
C HIS A 104 -5.14 -20.53 -9.27
N TYR A 105 -5.81 -19.91 -8.31
CA TYR A 105 -6.83 -20.56 -7.46
C TYR A 105 -8.26 -20.42 -8.01
N ASN A 106 -8.43 -19.92 -9.24
CA ASN A 106 -9.74 -19.60 -9.84
C ASN A 106 -10.57 -18.63 -8.99
N LEU A 107 -9.91 -17.67 -8.37
CA LEU A 107 -10.50 -16.59 -7.57
C LEU A 107 -10.38 -15.27 -8.29
N THR A 108 -11.22 -14.31 -7.91
CA THR A 108 -11.21 -12.93 -8.38
C THR A 108 -11.17 -11.96 -7.21
N GLU A 109 -11.07 -10.67 -7.47
CA GLU A 109 -11.16 -9.65 -6.42
C GLU A 109 -12.51 -9.66 -5.69
N ASP A 110 -13.58 -10.13 -6.33
CA ASP A 110 -14.92 -10.23 -5.72
C ASP A 110 -14.98 -11.28 -4.59
N ASP A 111 -14.01 -12.19 -4.54
CA ASP A 111 -13.91 -13.20 -3.48
C ASP A 111 -13.16 -12.68 -2.24
N LEU A 112 -12.59 -11.49 -2.31
CA LEU A 112 -11.77 -10.93 -1.23
C LEU A 112 -12.64 -10.25 -0.16
N ALA A 113 -12.14 -10.26 1.07
CA ALA A 113 -12.69 -9.49 2.16
C ALA A 113 -12.73 -7.99 1.83
N PHE A 114 -13.73 -7.30 2.34
CA PHE A 114 -13.94 -5.87 2.07
C PHE A 114 -12.68 -5.04 2.38
N GLY A 115 -12.32 -4.17 1.45
CA GLY A 115 -11.18 -3.26 1.57
C GLY A 115 -9.83 -3.84 1.14
N VAL A 116 -9.72 -5.16 0.97
CA VAL A 116 -8.51 -5.76 0.37
C VAL A 116 -8.45 -5.39 -1.11
N GLU A 117 -7.31 -4.86 -1.54
CA GLU A 117 -7.07 -4.44 -2.91
C GLU A 117 -6.31 -5.53 -3.68
N THR A 118 -6.08 -5.33 -4.96
CA THR A 118 -5.28 -6.24 -5.78
C THR A 118 -4.08 -5.53 -6.41
N VAL A 119 -3.06 -6.33 -6.73
CA VAL A 119 -1.95 -5.95 -7.62
C VAL A 119 -1.79 -7.04 -8.68
N PRO A 120 -1.47 -6.69 -9.93
CA PRO A 120 -1.34 -7.67 -11.02
C PRO A 120 -0.33 -8.79 -10.70
N SER A 121 0.78 -8.43 -10.07
CA SER A 121 1.83 -9.36 -9.61
C SER A 121 2.41 -8.88 -8.29
N GLY A 122 2.25 -9.66 -7.23
CA GLY A 122 2.80 -9.36 -5.92
C GLY A 122 4.33 -9.28 -5.94
N VAL A 123 5.00 -10.18 -6.65
CA VAL A 123 6.46 -10.18 -6.79
C VAL A 123 6.94 -8.93 -7.52
N ALA A 124 6.27 -8.51 -8.59
CA ALA A 124 6.62 -7.29 -9.32
C ALA A 124 6.39 -6.04 -8.46
N ALA A 125 5.31 -6.00 -7.66
CA ALA A 125 5.04 -4.91 -6.74
C ALA A 125 6.11 -4.81 -5.65
N LEU A 126 6.51 -5.92 -5.03
CA LEU A 126 7.61 -5.98 -4.06
C LEU A 126 8.92 -5.48 -4.67
N GLY A 127 9.25 -5.96 -5.85
CA GLY A 127 10.48 -5.55 -6.56
C GLY A 127 10.52 -4.05 -6.84
N ARG A 128 9.39 -3.47 -7.29
CA ARG A 128 9.28 -2.03 -7.54
C ARG A 128 9.42 -1.21 -6.26
N LEU A 129 8.70 -1.59 -5.20
CA LEU A 129 8.76 -0.89 -3.91
C LEU A 129 10.20 -0.86 -3.37
N GLN A 130 10.92 -1.97 -3.43
CA GLN A 130 12.28 -2.04 -2.93
C GLN A 130 13.30 -1.35 -3.85
N ALA A 131 13.29 -1.66 -5.15
CA ALA A 131 14.33 -1.21 -6.08
C ALA A 131 14.19 0.26 -6.49
N ARG A 132 12.96 0.77 -6.63
CA ARG A 132 12.68 2.13 -7.11
C ARG A 132 12.26 3.07 -6.00
N GLU A 133 11.42 2.60 -5.08
CA GLU A 133 10.82 3.44 -4.05
C GLU A 133 11.54 3.31 -2.69
N ARG A 134 12.52 2.42 -2.61
CA ARG A 134 13.39 2.20 -1.44
C ARG A 134 12.66 1.82 -0.15
N TRP A 135 11.57 1.12 -0.28
CA TRP A 135 10.80 0.65 0.85
C TRP A 135 11.54 -0.43 1.66
N GLY A 136 11.36 -0.40 2.97
CA GLY A 136 11.75 -1.50 3.84
C GLY A 136 10.90 -2.74 3.55
N TYR A 137 11.49 -3.94 3.72
CA TYR A 137 10.84 -5.21 3.43
C TYR A 137 10.89 -6.14 4.62
N ILE A 138 9.74 -6.67 5.02
CA ILE A 138 9.62 -7.65 6.11
C ILE A 138 8.87 -8.86 5.58
N LYS A 139 9.52 -10.01 5.62
CA LYS A 139 8.90 -11.30 5.30
C LYS A 139 8.60 -12.09 6.57
N LEU A 140 7.44 -12.76 6.61
CA LEU A 140 7.02 -13.68 7.67
C LEU A 140 6.86 -15.10 7.17
#